data_0984c3c6d7955a8652e798f8da59c6ac
#
_entry.id   0984c3c6d7955a8652e798f8da59c6ac
#
_cell.length_a   1.000
_cell.length_b   1.000
_cell.length_c   1.000
_cell.angle_alpha   90.00
_cell.angle_beta   90.00
_cell.angle_gamma   90.00
#
_symmetry.space_group_name_H-M   'P 1'
#
loop_
_entity.id
_entity.type
_entity.pdbx_description
1 polymer ?
#
loop_
_entity_poly.entity_id
_entity_poly.type
_entity_poly.pdbx_seq_one_letter_code
_entity_poly.pdbx_strand_id
1 'polypeptide(L)'
;EGRNAHAERLLIKASKRSGIRGPAFLAMARAAHARGEDARACEFLDQAALDVESAALALRARFMLDRGRPADVLALLKPRMADANFAPVARVCLIEAALAGNDAQLALDALPGLGKSQSLSSVNQAALETRVYVLAMQSAASQSRLNGLWSAAPRNLRKQPQMIAAFARRAAAFGQVLAAMDEIETAQRRDWDESLALVYGELGPAELATRFKFIAPGVVLQ
;
A
#
# COMPACT_ATOMS: atom_id res chain seq x y z
N GLU A 1 2.23 -29.33 -19.21
CA GLU A 1 3.71 -29.39 -19.03
C GLU A 1 4.49 -29.04 -20.32
N GLY A 2 4.13 -29.59 -21.51
CA GLY A 2 4.86 -29.35 -22.76
C GLY A 2 4.99 -27.91 -23.22
N ARG A 3 3.97 -27.06 -23.00
CA ARG A 3 4.00 -25.65 -23.41
C ARG A 3 5.02 -24.82 -22.60
N ASN A 4 5.19 -25.11 -21.32
CA ASN A 4 6.13 -24.39 -20.45
C ASN A 4 7.59 -24.73 -20.80
N ALA A 5 7.91 -25.99 -21.09
CA ALA A 5 9.22 -26.42 -21.53
C ALA A 5 9.59 -25.81 -22.91
N HIS A 6 8.61 -25.67 -23.81
CA HIS A 6 8.83 -25.04 -25.11
C HIS A 6 9.10 -23.53 -24.95
N ALA A 7 8.31 -22.84 -24.13
CA ALA A 7 8.51 -21.41 -23.83
C ALA A 7 9.89 -21.16 -23.20
N GLU A 8 10.31 -22.00 -22.27
CA GLU A 8 11.64 -21.89 -21.64
C GLU A 8 12.79 -22.06 -22.65
N ARG A 9 12.69 -23.03 -23.57
CA ARG A 9 13.68 -23.19 -24.66
C ARG A 9 13.76 -21.96 -25.57
N LEU A 10 12.62 -21.33 -25.88
CA LEU A 10 12.59 -20.09 -26.67
C LEU A 10 13.23 -18.92 -25.91
N LEU A 11 12.98 -18.79 -24.60
CA LEU A 11 13.59 -17.77 -23.75
C LEU A 11 15.12 -17.96 -23.62
N ILE A 12 15.58 -19.21 -23.46
CA ILE A 12 17.02 -19.54 -23.48
C ILE A 12 17.65 -19.18 -24.84
N LYS A 13 16.97 -19.43 -25.96
CA LYS A 13 17.44 -19.00 -27.27
C LYS A 13 17.47 -17.48 -27.41
N ALA A 14 16.46 -16.78 -26.87
CA ALA A 14 16.38 -15.33 -26.85
C ALA A 14 17.48 -14.70 -25.98
N SER A 15 17.81 -15.31 -24.84
CA SER A 15 18.84 -14.81 -23.93
C SER A 15 20.28 -14.80 -24.53
N LYS A 16 20.48 -15.47 -25.67
CA LYS A 16 21.76 -15.41 -26.41
C LYS A 16 21.92 -14.12 -27.23
N ARG A 17 20.85 -13.33 -27.40
CA ARG A 17 20.88 -12.07 -28.15
C ARG A 17 21.04 -10.89 -27.19
N SER A 18 22.04 -10.03 -27.47
CA SER A 18 22.18 -8.78 -26.70
C SER A 18 20.93 -7.91 -26.86
N GLY A 19 20.54 -7.21 -25.80
CA GLY A 19 19.35 -6.36 -25.76
C GLY A 19 18.05 -7.03 -25.30
N ILE A 20 17.88 -8.35 -25.47
CA ILE A 20 16.72 -9.10 -24.94
C ILE A 20 17.11 -10.12 -23.87
N ARG A 21 18.38 -10.22 -23.54
CA ARG A 21 18.91 -11.18 -22.55
C ARG A 21 18.30 -10.93 -21.16
N GLY A 22 18.39 -9.71 -20.64
CA GLY A 22 17.83 -9.35 -19.34
C GLY A 22 16.32 -9.61 -19.24
N PRO A 23 15.48 -9.07 -20.15
CA PRO A 23 14.05 -9.39 -20.21
C PRO A 23 13.74 -10.89 -20.30
N ALA A 24 14.52 -11.67 -21.06
CA ALA A 24 14.34 -13.11 -21.14
C ALA A 24 14.58 -13.82 -19.80
N PHE A 25 15.63 -13.43 -19.07
CA PHE A 25 15.91 -13.96 -17.74
C PHE A 25 14.83 -13.54 -16.71
N LEU A 26 14.29 -12.31 -16.78
CA LEU A 26 13.17 -11.90 -15.93
C LEU A 26 11.92 -12.76 -16.19
N ALA A 27 11.63 -13.09 -17.46
CA ALA A 27 10.51 -13.97 -17.80
C ALA A 27 10.73 -15.40 -17.28
N MET A 28 11.95 -15.93 -17.40
CA MET A 28 12.32 -17.25 -16.85
C MET A 28 12.22 -17.27 -15.32
N ALA A 29 12.66 -16.21 -14.65
CA ALA A 29 12.55 -16.07 -13.21
C ALA A 29 11.08 -16.12 -12.74
N ARG A 30 10.19 -15.38 -13.41
CA ARG A 30 8.75 -15.42 -13.13
C ARG A 30 8.15 -16.82 -13.33
N ALA A 31 8.51 -17.49 -14.41
CA ALA A 31 8.04 -18.83 -14.70
C ALA A 31 8.54 -19.86 -13.65
N ALA A 32 9.79 -19.76 -13.21
CA ALA A 32 10.36 -20.59 -12.16
C ALA A 32 9.65 -20.34 -10.81
N HIS A 33 9.49 -19.07 -10.42
CA HIS A 33 8.79 -18.69 -9.19
C HIS A 33 7.34 -19.20 -9.15
N ALA A 34 6.60 -19.08 -10.27
CA ALA A 34 5.23 -19.60 -10.39
C ALA A 34 5.14 -21.13 -10.22
N ARG A 35 6.24 -21.86 -10.49
CA ARG A 35 6.33 -23.32 -10.27
C ARG A 35 6.84 -23.69 -8.87
N GLY A 36 7.21 -22.69 -8.03
CA GLY A 36 7.82 -22.92 -6.72
C GLY A 36 9.31 -23.24 -6.75
N GLU A 37 9.98 -23.06 -7.89
CA GLU A 37 11.41 -23.30 -8.09
C GLU A 37 12.23 -22.06 -7.67
N ASP A 38 12.15 -21.68 -6.38
CA ASP A 38 12.66 -20.39 -5.90
C ASP A 38 14.20 -20.24 -6.09
N ALA A 39 14.97 -21.31 -5.89
CA ALA A 39 16.42 -21.27 -6.12
C ALA A 39 16.72 -20.93 -7.59
N ARG A 40 16.05 -21.58 -8.52
CA ARG A 40 16.22 -21.35 -9.96
C ARG A 40 15.73 -19.95 -10.38
N ALA A 41 14.64 -19.47 -9.74
CA ALA A 41 14.16 -18.11 -9.94
C ALA A 41 15.22 -17.08 -9.52
N CYS A 42 15.92 -17.29 -8.41
CA CYS A 42 17.01 -16.44 -7.96
C CYS A 42 18.20 -16.46 -8.92
N GLU A 43 18.61 -17.62 -9.43
CA GLU A 43 19.68 -17.73 -10.44
C GLU A 43 19.35 -16.92 -11.69
N PHE A 44 18.12 -17.01 -12.18
CA PHE A 44 17.67 -16.20 -13.33
C PHE A 44 17.66 -14.71 -13.02
N LEU A 45 17.30 -14.29 -11.80
CA LEU A 45 17.36 -12.90 -11.39
C LEU A 45 18.80 -12.38 -11.33
N ASP A 46 19.77 -13.21 -10.89
CA ASP A 46 21.19 -12.85 -10.88
C ASP A 46 21.71 -12.63 -12.31
N GLN A 47 21.30 -13.47 -13.26
CA GLN A 47 21.62 -13.28 -14.67
C GLN A 47 20.95 -12.05 -15.28
N ALA A 48 19.69 -11.77 -14.91
CA ALA A 48 18.97 -10.58 -15.36
C ALA A 48 19.60 -9.30 -14.83
N ALA A 49 20.12 -9.30 -13.61
CA ALA A 49 20.70 -8.13 -12.95
C ALA A 49 21.91 -7.57 -13.70
N LEU A 50 22.62 -8.40 -14.47
CA LEU A 50 23.76 -7.95 -15.29
C LEU A 50 23.35 -6.95 -16.39
N ASP A 51 22.10 -7.01 -16.85
CA ASP A 51 21.59 -6.17 -17.95
C ASP A 51 20.50 -5.19 -17.48
N VAL A 52 19.71 -5.58 -16.47
CA VAL A 52 18.50 -4.86 -16.01
C VAL A 52 18.37 -4.90 -14.48
N GLU A 53 19.38 -4.40 -13.78
CA GLU A 53 19.52 -4.48 -12.32
C GLU A 53 18.24 -4.03 -11.57
N SER A 54 17.73 -2.83 -11.89
CA SER A 54 16.56 -2.26 -11.21
C SER A 54 15.31 -3.13 -11.34
N ALA A 55 15.11 -3.74 -12.51
CA ALA A 55 13.96 -4.63 -12.75
C ALA A 55 14.14 -5.98 -12.04
N ALA A 56 15.35 -6.53 -12.03
CA ALA A 56 15.68 -7.76 -11.31
C ALA A 56 15.51 -7.58 -9.80
N LEU A 57 15.96 -6.45 -9.25
CA LEU A 57 15.79 -6.08 -7.84
C LEU A 57 14.31 -5.99 -7.46
N ALA A 58 13.52 -5.28 -8.26
CA ALA A 58 12.08 -5.13 -8.01
C ALA A 58 11.35 -6.48 -8.06
N LEU A 59 11.69 -7.33 -9.01
CA LEU A 59 11.09 -8.65 -9.13
C LEU A 59 11.50 -9.59 -7.99
N ARG A 60 12.77 -9.51 -7.53
CA ARG A 60 13.24 -10.23 -6.34
C ARG A 60 12.46 -9.84 -5.10
N ALA A 61 12.28 -8.54 -4.87
CA ALA A 61 11.48 -8.04 -3.76
C ALA A 61 10.03 -8.54 -3.83
N ARG A 62 9.44 -8.57 -5.04
CA ARG A 62 8.10 -9.11 -5.24
C ARG A 62 8.01 -10.59 -4.86
N PHE A 63 8.95 -11.41 -5.30
CA PHE A 63 8.97 -12.83 -4.94
C PHE A 63 9.11 -13.06 -3.43
N MET A 64 9.87 -12.21 -2.73
CA MET A 64 9.97 -12.26 -1.26
C MET A 64 8.63 -11.93 -0.60
N LEU A 65 7.89 -10.91 -1.10
CA LEU A 65 6.55 -10.60 -0.61
C LEU A 65 5.56 -11.75 -0.85
N ASP A 66 5.57 -12.33 -2.05
CA ASP A 66 4.70 -13.45 -2.41
C ASP A 66 4.94 -14.69 -1.52
N ARG A 67 6.15 -14.80 -0.93
CA ARG A 67 6.51 -15.83 0.06
C ARG A 67 6.30 -15.39 1.52
N GLY A 68 5.68 -14.25 1.77
CA GLY A 68 5.42 -13.74 3.12
C GLY A 68 6.69 -13.33 3.88
N ARG A 69 7.71 -12.83 3.18
CA ARG A 69 9.01 -12.43 3.75
C ARG A 69 9.24 -10.91 3.68
N PRO A 70 8.37 -10.08 4.29
CA PRO A 70 8.50 -8.62 4.23
C PRO A 70 9.78 -8.11 4.89
N ALA A 71 10.27 -8.75 5.94
CA ALA A 71 11.52 -8.36 6.61
C ALA A 71 12.74 -8.43 5.67
N ASP A 72 12.79 -9.43 4.80
CA ASP A 72 13.87 -9.56 3.82
C ASP A 72 13.79 -8.48 2.74
N VAL A 73 12.57 -8.10 2.36
CA VAL A 73 12.33 -6.97 1.43
C VAL A 73 12.82 -5.65 2.04
N LEU A 74 12.52 -5.42 3.33
CA LEU A 74 13.01 -4.23 4.04
C LEU A 74 14.55 -4.20 4.09
N ALA A 75 15.17 -5.32 4.44
CA ALA A 75 16.64 -5.43 4.46
C ALA A 75 17.26 -5.17 3.06
N LEU A 76 16.62 -5.65 2.00
CA LEU A 76 17.08 -5.50 0.63
C LEU A 76 16.90 -4.07 0.08
N LEU A 77 15.75 -3.44 0.32
CA LEU A 77 15.35 -2.21 -0.37
C LEU A 77 15.56 -0.93 0.43
N LYS A 78 15.47 -0.98 1.77
CA LYS A 78 15.61 0.23 2.62
C LYS A 78 16.95 0.96 2.42
N PRO A 79 18.11 0.30 2.31
CA PRO A 79 19.39 0.97 2.07
C PRO A 79 19.44 1.69 0.71
N ARG A 80 18.63 1.26 -0.26
CA ARG A 80 18.62 1.78 -1.64
C ARG A 80 17.55 2.83 -1.90
N MET A 81 16.72 3.16 -0.89
CA MET A 81 15.59 4.09 -1.04
C MET A 81 16.00 5.49 -1.53
N ALA A 82 17.22 5.93 -1.19
CA ALA A 82 17.78 7.22 -1.59
C ALA A 82 18.43 7.20 -2.98
N ASP A 83 18.57 6.05 -3.64
CA ASP A 83 19.20 5.94 -4.94
C ASP A 83 18.36 6.67 -6.00
N ALA A 84 19.01 7.47 -6.84
CA ALA A 84 18.34 8.23 -7.90
C ALA A 84 17.57 7.32 -8.89
N ASN A 85 18.04 6.09 -9.08
CA ASN A 85 17.46 5.09 -9.98
C ASN A 85 16.60 4.05 -9.26
N PHE A 86 16.15 4.34 -8.02
CA PHE A 86 15.30 3.42 -7.29
C PHE A 86 13.95 3.25 -7.97
N ALA A 87 13.73 2.09 -8.57
CA ALA A 87 12.60 1.83 -9.44
C ALA A 87 11.26 2.00 -8.70
N PRO A 88 10.24 2.62 -9.33
CA PRO A 88 8.92 2.78 -8.72
C PRO A 88 8.27 1.46 -8.28
N VAL A 89 8.49 0.36 -9.02
CA VAL A 89 7.98 -0.97 -8.66
C VAL A 89 8.67 -1.50 -7.38
N ALA A 90 9.98 -1.28 -7.22
CA ALA A 90 10.70 -1.63 -6.00
C ALA A 90 10.19 -0.81 -4.81
N ARG A 91 9.85 0.47 -5.03
CA ARG A 91 9.28 1.35 -4.02
C ARG A 91 7.90 0.86 -3.55
N VAL A 92 7.06 0.38 -4.46
CA VAL A 92 5.78 -0.27 -4.11
C VAL A 92 6.03 -1.48 -3.20
N CYS A 93 6.99 -2.35 -3.55
CA CYS A 93 7.34 -3.50 -2.71
C CYS A 93 7.86 -3.07 -1.32
N LEU A 94 8.64 -1.99 -1.25
CA LEU A 94 9.10 -1.43 0.03
C LEU A 94 7.94 -0.95 0.89
N ILE A 95 6.96 -0.22 0.31
CA ILE A 95 5.77 0.24 1.03
C ILE A 95 4.93 -0.95 1.49
N GLU A 96 4.68 -1.93 0.63
CA GLU A 96 3.92 -3.14 1.00
C GLU A 96 4.61 -3.90 2.15
N ALA A 97 5.94 -4.01 2.12
CA ALA A 97 6.72 -4.62 3.20
C ALA A 97 6.65 -3.81 4.50
N ALA A 98 6.72 -2.47 4.42
CA ALA A 98 6.60 -1.58 5.57
C ALA A 98 5.19 -1.67 6.20
N LEU A 99 4.13 -1.73 5.36
CA LEU A 99 2.76 -1.95 5.82
C LEU A 99 2.60 -3.29 6.54
N ALA A 100 3.18 -4.36 5.99
CA ALA A 100 3.14 -5.69 6.61
C ALA A 100 3.90 -5.73 7.95
N GLY A 101 4.97 -4.93 8.08
CA GLY A 101 5.74 -4.76 9.31
C GLY A 101 5.20 -3.70 10.28
N ASN A 102 4.04 -3.07 9.97
CA ASN A 102 3.49 -1.94 10.73
C ASN A 102 4.45 -0.75 10.89
N ASP A 103 5.42 -0.58 9.98
CA ASP A 103 6.34 0.57 9.96
C ASP A 103 5.71 1.72 9.16
N ALA A 104 4.81 2.45 9.83
CA ALA A 104 4.08 3.57 9.23
C ALA A 104 5.01 4.70 8.77
N GLN A 105 6.11 4.94 9.48
CA GLN A 105 7.03 6.03 9.13
C GLN A 105 7.78 5.70 7.84
N LEU A 106 8.33 4.51 7.73
CA LEU A 106 9.00 4.07 6.50
C LEU A 106 8.05 4.07 5.30
N ALA A 107 6.79 3.62 5.50
CA ALA A 107 5.78 3.64 4.45
C ALA A 107 5.48 5.08 3.98
N LEU A 108 5.36 6.05 4.89
CA LEU A 108 5.18 7.48 4.57
C LEU A 108 6.40 8.06 3.83
N ASP A 109 7.61 7.77 4.29
CA ASP A 109 8.86 8.26 3.70
C ASP A 109 9.07 7.74 2.27
N ALA A 110 8.49 6.57 1.96
CA ALA A 110 8.57 5.98 0.63
C ALA A 110 7.52 6.53 -0.36
N LEU A 111 6.42 7.15 0.09
CA LEU A 111 5.34 7.65 -0.78
C LEU A 111 5.79 8.68 -1.84
N PRO A 112 6.59 9.72 -1.50
CA PRO A 112 6.93 10.77 -2.46
C PRO A 112 7.62 10.28 -3.74
N GLY A 113 8.32 9.16 -3.66
CA GLY A 113 9.02 8.58 -4.81
C GLY A 113 8.16 7.71 -5.73
N LEU A 114 6.86 7.51 -5.42
CA LEU A 114 5.95 6.81 -6.34
C LEU A 114 5.64 7.66 -7.57
N GLY A 115 5.53 8.99 -7.40
CA GLY A 115 5.34 9.94 -8.49
C GLY A 115 4.18 9.59 -9.40
N LYS A 116 4.20 10.14 -10.62
CA LYS A 116 3.28 9.77 -11.71
C LYS A 116 3.81 8.56 -12.48
N SER A 117 4.19 7.52 -11.75
CA SER A 117 4.73 6.29 -12.34
C SER A 117 3.62 5.55 -13.10
N GLN A 118 3.87 5.21 -14.36
CA GLN A 118 2.99 4.32 -15.13
C GLN A 118 2.97 2.87 -14.59
N SER A 119 3.70 2.59 -13.51
CA SER A 119 3.81 1.24 -12.92
C SER A 119 2.57 0.79 -12.15
N LEU A 120 1.74 1.76 -11.69
CA LEU A 120 0.46 1.50 -11.03
C LEU A 120 -0.63 2.28 -11.73
N SER A 121 -1.82 1.71 -11.82
CA SER A 121 -3.00 2.49 -12.16
C SER A 121 -3.27 3.53 -11.06
N SER A 122 -3.89 4.66 -11.42
CA SER A 122 -4.24 5.70 -10.44
C SER A 122 -5.11 5.18 -9.29
N VAL A 123 -5.94 4.19 -9.55
CA VAL A 123 -6.79 3.53 -8.54
C VAL A 123 -5.94 2.73 -7.55
N ASN A 124 -4.99 1.93 -8.05
CA ASN A 124 -4.11 1.13 -7.19
C ASN A 124 -3.15 2.01 -6.39
N GLN A 125 -2.69 3.11 -6.96
CA GLN A 125 -1.87 4.08 -6.24
C GLN A 125 -2.66 4.73 -5.10
N ALA A 126 -3.88 5.22 -5.37
CA ALA A 126 -4.73 5.82 -4.35
C ALA A 126 -5.07 4.81 -3.22
N ALA A 127 -5.31 3.54 -3.56
CA ALA A 127 -5.55 2.50 -2.57
C ALA A 127 -4.31 2.24 -1.68
N LEU A 128 -3.11 2.21 -2.27
CA LEU A 128 -1.86 2.05 -1.54
C LEU A 128 -1.60 3.25 -0.61
N GLU A 129 -1.73 4.48 -1.12
CA GLU A 129 -1.60 5.71 -0.34
C GLU A 129 -2.59 5.74 0.84
N THR A 130 -3.85 5.35 0.61
CA THR A 130 -4.87 5.26 1.66
C THR A 130 -4.43 4.33 2.78
N ARG A 131 -3.94 3.13 2.45
CA ARG A 131 -3.46 2.16 3.45
C ARG A 131 -2.30 2.73 4.28
N VAL A 132 -1.38 3.46 3.66
CA VAL A 132 -0.26 4.11 4.35
C VAL A 132 -0.74 5.17 5.32
N TYR A 133 -1.62 6.08 4.88
CA TYR A 133 -2.16 7.13 5.75
C TYR A 133 -3.02 6.55 6.89
N VAL A 134 -3.83 5.53 6.62
CA VAL A 134 -4.63 4.83 7.64
C VAL A 134 -3.72 4.26 8.73
N LEU A 135 -2.68 3.51 8.36
CA LEU A 135 -1.71 2.96 9.31
C LEU A 135 -1.01 4.06 10.11
N ALA A 136 -0.59 5.15 9.43
CA ALA A 136 0.09 6.27 10.06
C ALA A 136 -0.81 7.00 11.07
N MET A 137 -2.09 7.17 10.76
CA MET A 137 -3.06 7.77 11.70
C MET A 137 -3.32 6.85 12.90
N GLN A 138 -3.50 5.56 12.67
CA GLN A 138 -3.71 4.56 13.74
C GLN A 138 -2.53 4.53 14.72
N SER A 139 -1.29 4.69 14.22
CA SER A 139 -0.06 4.68 15.01
C SER A 139 0.38 6.07 15.50
N ALA A 140 -0.39 7.14 15.23
CA ALA A 140 -0.04 8.48 15.65
C ALA A 140 0.13 8.57 17.18
N ALA A 141 1.28 9.05 17.66
CA ALA A 141 1.60 9.11 19.09
C ALA A 141 0.97 10.31 19.79
N SER A 142 0.50 11.32 19.05
CA SER A 142 -0.09 12.53 19.58
C SER A 142 -1.15 13.11 18.66
N GLN A 143 -2.03 13.93 19.23
CA GLN A 143 -3.02 14.68 18.48
C GLN A 143 -2.39 15.61 17.42
N SER A 144 -1.30 16.29 17.75
CA SER A 144 -0.58 17.17 16.81
C SER A 144 -0.07 16.37 15.59
N ARG A 145 0.48 15.17 15.83
CA ARG A 145 0.90 14.27 14.76
C ARG A 145 -0.27 13.82 13.91
N LEU A 146 -1.40 13.43 14.53
CA LEU A 146 -2.62 13.04 13.83
C LEU A 146 -3.14 14.16 12.92
N ASN A 147 -3.25 15.37 13.44
CA ASN A 147 -3.72 16.54 12.69
C ASN A 147 -2.76 16.89 11.53
N GLY A 148 -1.45 16.75 11.76
CA GLY A 148 -0.44 16.91 10.71
C GLY A 148 -0.59 15.91 9.58
N LEU A 149 -0.80 14.63 9.90
CA LEU A 149 -1.07 13.56 8.92
C LEU A 149 -2.36 13.81 8.14
N TRP A 150 -3.43 14.20 8.83
CA TRP A 150 -4.71 14.54 8.21
C TRP A 150 -4.58 15.69 7.22
N SER A 151 -3.89 16.75 7.61
CA SER A 151 -3.66 17.93 6.77
C SER A 151 -2.76 17.64 5.56
N ALA A 152 -1.75 16.79 5.73
CA ALA A 152 -0.83 16.38 4.66
C ALA A 152 -1.46 15.41 3.66
N ALA A 153 -2.49 14.67 4.06
CA ALA A 153 -3.16 13.72 3.19
C ALA A 153 -3.85 14.43 2.00
N PRO A 154 -3.75 13.87 0.77
CA PRO A 154 -4.44 14.39 -0.41
C PRO A 154 -5.95 14.54 -0.20
N ARG A 155 -6.54 15.62 -0.75
CA ARG A 155 -7.96 15.93 -0.55
C ARG A 155 -8.91 14.84 -1.02
N ASN A 156 -8.57 14.12 -2.08
CA ASN A 156 -9.35 13.00 -2.60
C ASN A 156 -9.34 11.82 -1.63
N LEU A 157 -8.22 11.55 -0.95
CA LEU A 157 -8.12 10.46 0.03
C LEU A 157 -8.88 10.80 1.32
N ARG A 158 -8.82 12.06 1.79
CA ARG A 158 -9.57 12.49 2.98
C ARG A 158 -11.09 12.33 2.85
N LYS A 159 -11.61 12.14 1.62
CA LYS A 159 -13.03 11.88 1.39
C LYS A 159 -13.39 10.40 1.51
N GLN A 160 -12.42 9.52 1.59
CA GLN A 160 -12.66 8.07 1.67
C GLN A 160 -13.11 7.67 3.08
N PRO A 161 -14.13 6.82 3.22
CA PRO A 161 -14.64 6.38 4.51
C PRO A 161 -13.56 5.80 5.43
N GLN A 162 -12.65 5.02 4.87
CA GLN A 162 -11.54 4.39 5.61
C GLN A 162 -10.61 5.43 6.26
N MET A 163 -10.33 6.54 5.57
CA MET A 163 -9.51 7.63 6.08
C MET A 163 -10.20 8.38 7.21
N ILE A 164 -11.49 8.68 7.02
CA ILE A 164 -12.33 9.37 8.02
C ILE A 164 -12.45 8.49 9.26
N ALA A 165 -12.73 7.20 9.10
CA ALA A 165 -12.83 6.24 10.19
C ALA A 165 -11.53 6.15 11.01
N ALA A 166 -10.37 6.07 10.34
CA ALA A 166 -9.06 6.01 11.00
C ALA A 166 -8.77 7.30 11.79
N PHE A 167 -9.02 8.45 11.17
CA PHE A 167 -8.89 9.76 11.83
C PHE A 167 -9.80 9.86 13.06
N ALA A 168 -11.11 9.56 12.88
CA ALA A 168 -12.11 9.71 13.92
C ALA A 168 -11.84 8.83 15.15
N ARG A 169 -11.53 7.55 14.94
CA ARG A 169 -11.17 6.64 16.04
C ARG A 169 -9.93 7.13 16.80
N ARG A 170 -8.91 7.62 16.07
CA ARG A 170 -7.69 8.09 16.73
C ARG A 170 -7.88 9.43 17.42
N ALA A 171 -8.64 10.37 16.83
CA ALA A 171 -8.99 11.64 17.45
C ALA A 171 -9.78 11.44 18.74
N ALA A 172 -10.75 10.53 18.73
CA ALA A 172 -11.51 10.16 19.93
C ALA A 172 -10.61 9.56 21.03
N ALA A 173 -9.63 8.74 20.68
CA ALA A 173 -8.65 8.21 21.63
C ALA A 173 -7.78 9.30 22.27
N PHE A 174 -7.66 10.48 21.64
CA PHE A 174 -7.03 11.67 22.20
C PHE A 174 -8.03 12.64 22.88
N GLY A 175 -9.27 12.20 23.13
CA GLY A 175 -10.31 13.00 23.78
C GLY A 175 -11.03 13.99 22.84
N GLN A 176 -10.80 13.94 21.53
CA GLN A 176 -11.42 14.83 20.55
C GLN A 176 -12.69 14.21 19.91
N VAL A 177 -13.58 13.69 20.75
CA VAL A 177 -14.77 12.99 20.29
C VAL A 177 -15.66 13.89 19.42
N LEU A 178 -15.89 15.15 19.80
CA LEU A 178 -16.72 16.07 19.04
C LEU A 178 -16.16 16.35 17.63
N ALA A 179 -14.87 16.62 17.51
CA ALA A 179 -14.22 16.83 16.21
C ALA A 179 -14.28 15.57 15.32
N ALA A 180 -14.13 14.39 15.93
CA ALA A 180 -14.27 13.11 15.24
C ALA A 180 -15.69 12.92 14.70
N MET A 181 -16.70 13.23 15.51
CA MET A 181 -18.12 13.15 15.12
C MET A 181 -18.45 14.14 14.00
N ASP A 182 -17.97 15.39 14.08
CA ASP A 182 -18.20 16.42 13.06
C ASP A 182 -17.64 16.01 11.68
N GLU A 183 -16.48 15.36 11.63
CA GLU A 183 -15.91 14.84 10.36
C GLU A 183 -16.77 13.72 9.77
N ILE A 184 -17.26 12.78 10.60
CA ILE A 184 -18.16 11.71 10.15
C ILE A 184 -19.49 12.31 9.66
N GLU A 185 -20.11 13.22 10.43
CA GLU A 185 -21.37 13.86 10.03
C GLU A 185 -21.22 14.62 8.70
N THR A 186 -20.11 15.33 8.52
CA THR A 186 -19.83 16.03 7.27
C THR A 186 -19.72 15.07 6.08
N ALA A 187 -19.10 13.92 6.28
CA ALA A 187 -19.02 12.89 5.25
C ALA A 187 -20.40 12.29 4.94
N GLN A 188 -21.16 11.93 5.98
CA GLN A 188 -22.49 11.31 5.87
C GLN A 188 -23.53 12.22 5.18
N ARG A 189 -23.46 13.55 5.38
CA ARG A 189 -24.31 14.50 4.65
C ARG A 189 -24.02 14.54 3.16
N ARG A 190 -22.80 14.20 2.74
CA ARG A 190 -22.40 14.19 1.33
C ARG A 190 -22.75 12.87 0.66
N ASP A 191 -22.43 11.78 1.33
CA ASP A 191 -22.61 10.42 0.82
C ASP A 191 -22.74 9.46 2.02
N TRP A 192 -23.83 8.71 2.06
CA TRP A 192 -24.11 7.80 3.16
C TRP A 192 -23.20 6.57 3.09
N ASP A 193 -22.53 6.29 4.20
CA ASP A 193 -21.66 5.11 4.35
C ASP A 193 -21.96 4.40 5.68
N GLU A 194 -22.37 3.13 5.60
CA GLU A 194 -22.73 2.32 6.76
C GLU A 194 -21.54 2.11 7.72
N SER A 195 -20.33 1.96 7.18
CA SER A 195 -19.13 1.76 8.00
C SER A 195 -18.82 2.99 8.87
N LEU A 196 -19.06 4.19 8.37
CA LEU A 196 -18.92 5.42 9.14
C LEU A 196 -20.02 5.58 10.21
N ALA A 197 -21.24 5.11 9.92
CA ALA A 197 -22.32 5.10 10.92
C ALA A 197 -21.97 4.18 12.10
N LEU A 198 -21.38 3.02 11.83
CA LEU A 198 -20.88 2.13 12.89
C LEU A 198 -19.77 2.79 13.71
N VAL A 199 -18.78 3.42 13.06
CA VAL A 199 -17.73 4.17 13.77
C VAL A 199 -18.31 5.29 14.64
N TYR A 200 -19.30 6.02 14.13
CA TYR A 200 -19.97 7.07 14.90
C TYR A 200 -20.59 6.52 16.19
N GLY A 201 -21.23 5.35 16.11
CA GLY A 201 -21.79 4.66 17.27
C GLY A 201 -20.75 4.21 18.31
N GLU A 202 -19.51 3.91 17.87
CA GLU A 202 -18.40 3.54 18.75
C GLU A 202 -17.85 4.72 19.56
N LEU A 203 -18.00 5.98 19.06
CA LEU A 203 -17.28 7.15 19.59
C LEU A 203 -17.84 7.70 20.91
N GLY A 204 -19.12 7.48 21.23
CA GLY A 204 -19.64 7.92 22.52
C GLY A 204 -21.15 7.77 22.69
N PRO A 205 -21.58 6.92 23.62
CA PRO A 205 -22.99 6.72 23.89
C PRO A 205 -23.68 7.91 24.58
N ALA A 206 -22.96 8.76 25.30
CA ALA A 206 -23.57 9.85 26.07
C ALA A 206 -24.02 11.04 25.21
N GLU A 207 -23.39 11.27 24.06
CA GLU A 207 -23.71 12.39 23.15
C GLU A 207 -24.60 11.96 21.98
N LEU A 208 -24.77 10.66 21.76
CA LEU A 208 -25.56 10.08 20.68
C LEU A 208 -27.05 10.51 20.75
N ALA A 209 -27.63 10.58 21.94
CA ALA A 209 -29.04 10.92 22.09
C ALA A 209 -29.44 12.30 21.54
N THR A 210 -28.49 13.26 21.56
CA THR A 210 -28.67 14.60 21.02
C THR A 210 -28.38 14.73 19.54
N ARG A 211 -27.52 13.88 18.97
CA ARG A 211 -27.02 13.95 17.58
C ARG A 211 -27.64 12.94 16.62
N PHE A 212 -28.37 11.93 17.14
CA PHE A 212 -28.94 10.85 16.32
C PHE A 212 -29.90 11.31 15.21
N LYS A 213 -30.49 12.51 15.36
CA LYS A 213 -31.37 13.09 14.34
C LYS A 213 -30.69 13.36 12.98
N PHE A 214 -29.36 13.33 12.92
CA PHE A 214 -28.60 13.64 11.71
C PHE A 214 -28.24 12.40 10.89
N ILE A 215 -28.20 11.21 11.51
CA ILE A 215 -27.61 10.00 10.88
C ILE A 215 -28.65 9.18 10.11
N ALA A 216 -29.90 9.28 10.47
CA ALA A 216 -30.97 8.56 9.80
C ALA A 216 -32.18 9.48 9.55
N PRO A 217 -32.15 10.27 8.46
CA PRO A 217 -33.36 10.97 8.06
C PRO A 217 -34.43 9.94 7.70
N GLY A 218 -35.35 9.64 8.63
CA GLY A 218 -36.43 8.67 8.44
C GLY A 218 -36.51 7.55 9.46
N VAL A 219 -35.55 7.36 10.36
CA VAL A 219 -35.66 6.42 11.48
C VAL A 219 -36.25 7.14 12.67
N VAL A 220 -37.54 6.99 12.83
CA VAL A 220 -38.25 7.40 14.08
C VAL A 220 -37.98 6.29 15.09
N LEU A 221 -37.20 6.59 16.13
CA LEU A 221 -37.08 5.72 17.31
C LEU A 221 -38.44 5.79 18.04
N GLN A 222 -39.18 4.67 18.04
CA GLN A 222 -40.33 4.45 18.91
C GLN A 222 -39.87 4.10 20.32
#